data_90d5ad0b782f43af4e2bdf7405c0b5e1
#
_entry.id   90d5ad0b782f43af4e2bdf7405c0b5e1
#
_cell.length_a   1.000
_cell.length_b   1.000
_cell.length_c   1.000
_cell.angle_alpha   90.00
_cell.angle_beta   90.00
_cell.angle_gamma   90.00
#
_symmetry.space_group_name_H-M   'P 1'
#
loop_
_entity.id
_entity.type
_entity.pdbx_description
1 polymer ?
#
loop_
_entity_poly.entity_id
_entity_poly.type
_entity_poly.pdbx_seq_one_letter_code
_entity_poly.pdbx_strand_id
1 'polypeptide(L)'
;MTNWEKGHYINYAKMNENLNIVRSRLNRPLAYAEKILYSHLDDPHGQDIERGKSYLKLRPDRVACQDATAQMAILQFMSAGMPSVATPSTVHCDHLIEAQIGGEKDLERAYSINKEVYDFLSTSCAKYNIGFWKPGSGIIHQIVLENYAFPGGLMIGTDSHTPNAGGLGMAAIGVGGADAVDVMANLPWELKAPKVIGIKLTGEMSGWTAPKGRLGPEYTSHDSMKLTTTQTSSSRSLVSSPSRVVLVLSSSTTVQVSTASALLAWPPFGMSP
;
A
#
# COMPACT_ATOMS: atom_id res chain seq x y z
N MET A 1 3.43 -16.33 0.39
CA MET A 1 3.39 -16.38 -1.08
C MET A 1 2.58 -17.57 -1.52
N THR A 2 1.67 -17.38 -2.41
CA THR A 2 0.81 -18.42 -2.94
C THR A 2 1.51 -19.19 -4.06
N ASN A 3 1.04 -20.40 -4.37
CA ASN A 3 1.67 -21.28 -5.38
C ASN A 3 1.71 -20.68 -6.80
N TRP A 4 0.90 -19.67 -7.09
CA TRP A 4 0.86 -18.98 -8.39
C TRP A 4 1.89 -17.85 -8.51
N GLU A 5 2.61 -17.50 -7.44
CA GLU A 5 3.71 -16.54 -7.44
C GLU A 5 5.09 -17.22 -7.44
N LYS A 6 5.22 -18.37 -8.08
CA LYS A 6 6.48 -19.10 -8.17
C LYS A 6 7.60 -18.24 -8.76
N GLY A 7 8.74 -18.21 -8.09
CA GLY A 7 9.90 -17.40 -8.48
C GLY A 7 9.92 -15.98 -7.95
N HIS A 8 8.81 -15.49 -7.38
CA HIS A 8 8.76 -14.20 -6.69
C HIS A 8 8.95 -14.41 -5.18
N TYR A 9 10.08 -14.01 -4.68
CA TYR A 9 10.44 -14.09 -3.26
C TYR A 9 11.06 -12.76 -2.80
N ILE A 10 11.05 -12.55 -1.50
CA ILE A 10 11.62 -11.35 -0.90
C ILE A 10 13.14 -11.36 -1.09
N ASN A 11 13.67 -10.43 -1.88
CA ASN A 11 15.08 -10.36 -2.19
C ASN A 11 15.81 -9.34 -1.29
N TYR A 12 15.98 -9.70 -0.02
CA TYR A 12 16.70 -8.85 0.93
C TYR A 12 18.17 -8.63 0.55
N ALA A 13 18.79 -9.54 -0.19
CA ALA A 13 20.17 -9.38 -0.65
C ALA A 13 20.27 -8.18 -1.61
N LYS A 14 19.41 -8.11 -2.63
CA LYS A 14 19.34 -6.97 -3.55
C LYS A 14 18.95 -5.67 -2.86
N MET A 15 17.98 -5.71 -1.94
CA MET A 15 17.61 -4.54 -1.15
C MET A 15 18.80 -3.98 -0.38
N ASN A 16 19.60 -4.84 0.23
CA ASN A 16 20.79 -4.44 0.98
C ASN A 16 21.90 -3.88 0.08
N GLU A 17 22.11 -4.47 -1.08
CA GLU A 17 23.02 -3.96 -2.11
C GLU A 17 22.64 -2.53 -2.51
N ASN A 18 21.42 -2.30 -2.93
CA ASN A 18 20.92 -0.97 -3.29
C ASN A 18 21.08 0.04 -2.15
N LEU A 19 20.79 -0.37 -0.91
CA LEU A 19 20.96 0.49 0.25
C LEU A 19 22.41 0.85 0.53
N ASN A 20 23.35 -0.06 0.30
CA ASN A 20 24.78 0.23 0.49
C ASN A 20 25.27 1.25 -0.54
N ILE A 21 24.83 1.15 -1.80
CA ILE A 21 25.12 2.13 -2.84
C ILE A 21 24.55 3.50 -2.44
N VAL A 22 23.30 3.57 -2.04
CA VAL A 22 22.66 4.84 -1.67
C VAL A 22 23.28 5.44 -0.41
N ARG A 23 23.64 4.63 0.59
CA ARG A 23 24.33 5.12 1.80
C ARG A 23 25.67 5.75 1.46
N SER A 24 26.46 5.14 0.58
CA SER A 24 27.74 5.72 0.15
C SER A 24 27.58 7.03 -0.61
N ARG A 25 26.51 7.16 -1.41
CA ARG A 25 26.20 8.39 -2.15
C ARG A 25 25.72 9.53 -1.25
N LEU A 26 24.81 9.24 -0.31
CA LEU A 26 24.21 10.25 0.55
C LEU A 26 25.02 10.59 1.79
N ASN A 27 25.92 9.71 2.21
CA ASN A 27 26.78 9.85 3.39
C ASN A 27 26.05 10.36 4.66
N ARG A 28 24.84 9.84 4.90
CA ARG A 28 24.02 10.17 6.06
C ARG A 28 23.14 9.00 6.49
N PRO A 29 22.66 8.99 7.75
CA PRO A 29 21.66 8.03 8.19
C PRO A 29 20.38 8.16 7.36
N LEU A 30 19.74 7.01 7.10
CA LEU A 30 18.47 6.92 6.38
C LEU A 30 17.35 6.60 7.37
N ALA A 31 16.22 7.29 7.25
CA ALA A 31 15.00 6.92 7.93
C ALA A 31 14.48 5.56 7.39
N TYR A 32 13.65 4.86 8.17
CA TYR A 32 13.13 3.54 7.76
C TYR A 32 12.38 3.62 6.41
N ALA A 33 11.51 4.61 6.25
CA ALA A 33 10.81 4.85 4.99
C ALA A 33 11.74 5.06 3.80
N GLU A 34 12.84 5.79 4.01
CA GLU A 34 13.84 5.98 2.97
C GLU A 34 14.57 4.68 2.63
N LYS A 35 14.84 3.84 3.62
CA LYS A 35 15.46 2.53 3.37
C LYS A 35 14.58 1.70 2.45
N ILE A 36 13.26 1.69 2.66
CA ILE A 36 12.35 0.95 1.79
C ILE A 36 12.36 1.56 0.39
N LEU A 37 12.10 2.86 0.24
CA LEU A 37 12.07 3.49 -1.08
C LEU A 37 13.38 3.32 -1.84
N TYR A 38 14.50 3.55 -1.17
CA TYR A 38 15.82 3.52 -1.82
C TYR A 38 16.32 2.10 -2.09
N SER A 39 15.82 1.10 -1.38
CA SER A 39 16.08 -0.30 -1.73
C SER A 39 15.38 -0.77 -3.00
N HIS A 40 14.34 -0.04 -3.44
CA HIS A 40 13.55 -0.34 -4.64
C HIS A 40 13.84 0.60 -5.81
N LEU A 41 14.93 1.38 -5.76
CA LEU A 41 15.33 2.19 -6.89
C LEU A 41 15.65 1.33 -8.11
N ASP A 42 15.15 1.75 -9.27
CA ASP A 42 15.44 1.12 -10.56
C ASP A 42 16.94 1.26 -10.90
N ASP A 43 17.49 2.46 -10.70
CA ASP A 43 18.92 2.74 -10.82
C ASP A 43 19.46 3.40 -9.54
N PRO A 44 20.02 2.64 -8.59
CA PRO A 44 20.56 3.19 -7.35
C PRO A 44 21.85 3.99 -7.56
N HIS A 45 22.51 3.88 -8.72
CA HIS A 45 23.77 4.57 -9.02
C HIS A 45 23.56 5.96 -9.62
N GLY A 46 22.68 6.10 -10.60
CA GLY A 46 22.63 7.29 -11.45
C GLY A 46 21.51 8.27 -11.11
N GLN A 47 20.37 7.81 -10.61
CA GLN A 47 19.27 8.74 -10.41
C GLN A 47 19.45 9.68 -9.20
N ASP A 48 18.89 10.88 -9.32
CA ASP A 48 18.90 11.86 -8.23
C ASP A 48 17.98 11.42 -7.08
N ILE A 49 18.42 11.73 -5.83
CA ILE A 49 17.73 11.32 -4.60
C ILE A 49 17.59 12.53 -3.66
N GLU A 50 16.96 13.61 -4.12
CA GLU A 50 16.74 14.79 -3.29
C GLU A 50 15.27 14.89 -2.85
N ARG A 51 15.04 14.88 -1.51
CA ARG A 51 13.69 14.94 -0.92
C ARG A 51 12.93 16.19 -1.39
N GLY A 52 11.72 15.99 -1.88
CA GLY A 52 10.82 17.05 -2.34
C GLY A 52 11.15 17.63 -3.71
N LYS A 53 12.22 17.17 -4.37
CA LYS A 53 12.66 17.68 -5.67
C LYS A 53 12.74 16.59 -6.74
N SER A 54 13.58 15.57 -6.53
CA SER A 54 13.82 14.51 -7.51
C SER A 54 12.61 13.63 -7.75
N TYR A 55 12.51 13.04 -8.92
CA TYR A 55 11.59 11.96 -9.22
C TYR A 55 12.34 10.64 -9.15
N LEU A 56 11.88 9.77 -8.24
CA LEU A 56 12.43 8.43 -8.04
C LEU A 56 11.75 7.46 -9.01
N LYS A 57 12.52 6.66 -9.71
CA LYS A 57 12.05 5.51 -10.49
C LYS A 57 12.17 4.27 -9.61
N LEU A 58 11.05 3.70 -9.26
CA LEU A 58 10.94 2.62 -8.27
C LEU A 58 10.43 1.33 -8.91
N ARG A 59 10.81 0.20 -8.33
CA ARG A 59 10.34 -1.14 -8.69
C ARG A 59 9.56 -1.74 -7.52
N PRO A 60 8.26 -1.50 -7.40
CA PRO A 60 7.44 -2.12 -6.37
C PRO A 60 7.46 -3.65 -6.45
N ASP A 61 7.37 -4.30 -5.28
CA ASP A 61 7.28 -5.76 -5.19
C ASP A 61 5.92 -6.29 -5.60
N ARG A 62 4.88 -5.45 -5.50
CA ARG A 62 3.50 -5.88 -5.67
C ARG A 62 2.55 -4.75 -6.07
N VAL A 63 1.50 -5.14 -6.80
CA VAL A 63 0.33 -4.30 -7.08
C VAL A 63 -0.91 -4.96 -6.49
N ALA A 64 -1.76 -4.19 -5.79
CA ALA A 64 -3.06 -4.65 -5.32
C ALA A 64 -4.17 -3.72 -5.83
N CYS A 65 -5.19 -4.29 -6.46
CA CYS A 65 -6.32 -3.54 -7.02
C CYS A 65 -7.63 -3.96 -6.34
N GLN A 66 -8.48 -3.02 -6.04
CA GLN A 66 -9.86 -3.31 -5.67
C GLN A 66 -10.75 -3.42 -6.92
N ASP A 67 -11.91 -4.10 -6.82
CA ASP A 67 -12.72 -4.48 -7.97
C ASP A 67 -13.27 -3.32 -8.80
N ALA A 68 -13.61 -2.19 -8.20
CA ALA A 68 -14.15 -1.06 -8.93
C ALA A 68 -13.10 -0.38 -9.83
N THR A 69 -11.84 -0.28 -9.37
CA THR A 69 -10.74 0.35 -10.12
C THR A 69 -9.97 -0.63 -11.00
N ALA A 70 -9.96 -1.92 -10.64
CA ALA A 70 -9.27 -2.97 -11.40
C ALA A 70 -9.80 -3.11 -12.83
N GLN A 71 -11.09 -2.86 -13.05
CA GLN A 71 -11.69 -2.91 -14.38
C GLN A 71 -10.93 -2.02 -15.36
N MET A 72 -10.76 -0.74 -15.00
CA MET A 72 -10.04 0.23 -15.82
C MET A 72 -8.56 -0.13 -15.95
N ALA A 73 -7.90 -0.51 -14.86
CA ALA A 73 -6.50 -0.87 -14.88
C ALA A 73 -6.23 -2.08 -15.80
N ILE A 74 -7.05 -3.12 -15.72
CA ILE A 74 -6.91 -4.30 -16.59
C ILE A 74 -7.19 -3.97 -18.06
N LEU A 75 -8.20 -3.15 -18.36
CA LEU A 75 -8.47 -2.71 -19.73
C LEU A 75 -7.28 -1.92 -20.32
N GLN A 76 -6.68 -1.04 -19.53
CA GLN A 76 -5.47 -0.32 -19.93
C GLN A 76 -4.28 -1.28 -20.11
N PHE A 77 -4.11 -2.25 -19.21
CA PHE A 77 -3.07 -3.27 -19.35
C PHE A 77 -3.24 -4.13 -20.59
N MET A 78 -4.47 -4.47 -20.98
CA MET A 78 -4.74 -5.19 -22.22
C MET A 78 -4.24 -4.40 -23.44
N SER A 79 -4.35 -3.08 -23.43
CA SER A 79 -3.86 -2.21 -24.50
C SER A 79 -2.34 -2.19 -24.61
N ALA A 80 -1.61 -2.53 -23.55
CA ALA A 80 -0.16 -2.68 -23.57
C ALA A 80 0.31 -3.95 -24.31
N GLY A 81 -0.59 -4.89 -24.61
CA GLY A 81 -0.28 -6.09 -25.40
C GLY A 81 0.64 -7.11 -24.70
N MET A 82 0.82 -6.99 -23.41
CA MET A 82 1.66 -7.91 -22.62
C MET A 82 0.97 -9.26 -22.41
N PRO A 83 1.69 -10.38 -22.45
CA PRO A 83 1.11 -11.72 -22.26
C PRO A 83 0.69 -11.99 -20.80
N SER A 84 1.36 -11.39 -19.84
CA SER A 84 1.09 -11.48 -18.40
C SER A 84 1.69 -10.30 -17.67
N VAL A 85 1.25 -10.06 -16.44
CA VAL A 85 1.84 -9.02 -15.59
C VAL A 85 3.27 -9.36 -15.22
N ALA A 86 4.13 -8.35 -15.20
CA ALA A 86 5.54 -8.50 -14.83
C ALA A 86 5.76 -8.45 -13.32
N THR A 87 4.93 -7.70 -12.61
CA THR A 87 4.97 -7.60 -11.14
C THR A 87 3.80 -8.38 -10.55
N PRO A 88 3.99 -9.14 -9.47
CA PRO A 88 2.92 -9.84 -8.77
C PRO A 88 1.75 -8.91 -8.46
N SER A 89 0.59 -9.24 -8.98
CA SER A 89 -0.60 -8.39 -8.90
C SER A 89 -1.79 -9.18 -8.41
N THR A 90 -2.64 -8.53 -7.63
CA THR A 90 -3.88 -9.13 -7.11
C THR A 90 -5.08 -8.20 -7.31
N VAL A 91 -6.24 -8.80 -7.54
CA VAL A 91 -7.53 -8.12 -7.58
C VAL A 91 -8.40 -8.67 -6.44
N HIS A 92 -9.04 -7.77 -5.72
CA HIS A 92 -9.86 -8.08 -4.54
C HIS A 92 -11.26 -7.52 -4.72
N CYS A 93 -12.26 -8.40 -4.59
CA CYS A 93 -13.66 -8.04 -4.82
C CYS A 93 -14.37 -7.76 -3.49
N ASP A 94 -14.17 -6.55 -2.96
CA ASP A 94 -14.73 -6.12 -1.68
C ASP A 94 -15.49 -4.78 -1.73
N HIS A 95 -15.30 -3.96 -2.76
CA HIS A 95 -15.93 -2.63 -2.84
C HIS A 95 -17.36 -2.64 -3.43
N LEU A 96 -17.69 -3.63 -4.24
CA LEU A 96 -19.02 -3.73 -4.88
C LEU A 96 -20.06 -4.52 -4.05
N ILE A 97 -19.73 -4.86 -2.82
CA ILE A 97 -20.62 -5.50 -1.87
C ILE A 97 -21.19 -4.44 -0.94
N GLU A 98 -22.50 -4.21 -1.02
CA GLU A 98 -23.22 -3.25 -0.16
C GLU A 98 -23.80 -3.95 1.06
N ALA A 99 -23.43 -3.52 2.25
CA ALA A 99 -23.93 -4.04 3.51
C ALA A 99 -25.34 -3.46 3.82
N GLN A 100 -26.40 -4.22 3.59
CA GLN A 100 -27.79 -3.78 3.80
C GLN A 100 -28.60 -4.69 4.74
N ILE A 101 -28.54 -6.00 4.54
CA ILE A 101 -29.41 -6.96 5.22
C ILE A 101 -28.59 -7.92 6.11
N GLY A 102 -27.48 -8.43 5.56
CA GLY A 102 -26.59 -9.37 6.21
C GLY A 102 -25.69 -10.08 5.20
N GLY A 103 -24.54 -10.57 5.67
CA GLY A 103 -23.44 -10.99 4.81
C GLY A 103 -23.81 -11.93 3.68
N GLU A 104 -24.57 -12.99 3.94
CA GLU A 104 -24.95 -13.98 2.92
C GLU A 104 -25.85 -13.38 1.83
N LYS A 105 -26.90 -12.66 2.25
CA LYS A 105 -27.88 -12.06 1.31
C LYS A 105 -27.26 -10.91 0.50
N ASP A 106 -26.41 -10.11 1.15
CA ASP A 106 -25.72 -9.01 0.49
C ASP A 106 -24.69 -9.52 -0.52
N LEU A 107 -24.03 -10.64 -0.22
CA LEU A 107 -23.11 -11.30 -1.13
C LEU A 107 -23.84 -11.91 -2.34
N GLU A 108 -24.97 -12.60 -2.13
CA GLU A 108 -25.80 -13.15 -3.20
C GLU A 108 -26.30 -12.03 -4.14
N ARG A 109 -26.76 -10.93 -3.56
CA ARG A 109 -27.17 -9.73 -4.31
C ARG A 109 -26.00 -9.14 -5.11
N ALA A 110 -24.83 -9.03 -4.51
CA ALA A 110 -23.64 -8.52 -5.20
C ALA A 110 -23.25 -9.39 -6.41
N TYR A 111 -23.26 -10.72 -6.27
CA TYR A 111 -23.03 -11.63 -7.37
C TYR A 111 -24.05 -11.49 -8.51
N SER A 112 -25.32 -11.24 -8.17
CA SER A 112 -26.38 -11.04 -9.17
C SER A 112 -26.19 -9.72 -9.93
N ILE A 113 -26.01 -8.63 -9.19
CA ILE A 113 -25.95 -7.28 -9.77
C ILE A 113 -24.64 -7.04 -10.53
N ASN A 114 -23.51 -7.51 -9.99
CA ASN A 114 -22.18 -7.25 -10.54
C ASN A 114 -21.60 -8.45 -11.29
N LYS A 115 -22.44 -9.37 -11.75
CA LYS A 115 -22.02 -10.60 -12.41
C LYS A 115 -21.05 -10.35 -13.56
N GLU A 116 -21.35 -9.41 -14.43
CA GLU A 116 -20.50 -9.06 -15.57
C GLU A 116 -19.12 -8.59 -15.14
N VAL A 117 -19.04 -7.76 -14.11
CA VAL A 117 -17.78 -7.27 -13.57
C VAL A 117 -16.93 -8.40 -12.99
N TYR A 118 -17.54 -9.25 -12.17
CA TYR A 118 -16.83 -10.37 -11.55
C TYR A 118 -16.37 -11.41 -12.56
N ASP A 119 -17.17 -11.70 -13.58
CA ASP A 119 -16.80 -12.59 -14.69
C ASP A 119 -15.64 -12.00 -15.50
N PHE A 120 -15.68 -10.70 -15.83
CA PHE A 120 -14.60 -10.01 -16.51
C PHE A 120 -13.31 -10.04 -15.70
N LEU A 121 -13.35 -9.68 -14.41
CA LEU A 121 -12.18 -9.69 -13.54
C LEU A 121 -11.60 -11.09 -13.37
N SER A 122 -12.45 -12.09 -13.13
CA SER A 122 -12.02 -13.47 -12.95
C SER A 122 -11.31 -14.02 -14.20
N THR A 123 -11.91 -13.83 -15.37
CA THR A 123 -11.36 -14.34 -16.65
C THR A 123 -10.10 -13.60 -17.05
N SER A 124 -10.06 -12.29 -16.85
CA SER A 124 -8.88 -11.47 -17.16
C SER A 124 -7.72 -11.76 -16.20
N CYS A 125 -8.00 -11.92 -14.92
CA CYS A 125 -6.98 -12.30 -13.93
C CYS A 125 -6.36 -13.65 -14.27
N ALA A 126 -7.17 -14.64 -14.64
CA ALA A 126 -6.69 -15.94 -15.07
C ALA A 126 -5.80 -15.86 -16.33
N LYS A 127 -6.18 -15.02 -17.30
CA LYS A 127 -5.43 -14.83 -18.54
C LYS A 127 -4.07 -14.19 -18.33
N TYR A 128 -3.99 -13.16 -17.47
CA TYR A 128 -2.80 -12.33 -17.31
C TYR A 128 -1.96 -12.68 -16.08
N ASN A 129 -2.24 -13.82 -15.44
CA ASN A 129 -1.53 -14.28 -14.23
C ASN A 129 -1.65 -13.31 -13.04
N ILE A 130 -2.85 -12.78 -12.83
CA ILE A 130 -3.20 -11.92 -11.70
C ILE A 130 -3.96 -12.76 -10.67
N GLY A 131 -3.61 -12.62 -9.40
CA GLY A 131 -4.33 -13.29 -8.32
C GLY A 131 -5.74 -12.71 -8.15
N PHE A 132 -6.74 -13.58 -8.03
CA PHE A 132 -8.13 -13.18 -7.92
C PHE A 132 -8.75 -13.61 -6.59
N TRP A 133 -9.06 -12.62 -5.76
CA TRP A 133 -9.77 -12.80 -4.50
C TRP A 133 -11.25 -12.53 -4.72
N LYS A 134 -12.05 -13.60 -4.64
CA LYS A 134 -13.48 -13.60 -4.97
C LYS A 134 -14.29 -12.68 -4.04
N PRO A 135 -15.46 -12.23 -4.47
CA PRO A 135 -16.43 -11.59 -3.56
C PRO A 135 -16.68 -12.46 -2.32
N GLY A 136 -16.66 -11.83 -1.15
CA GLY A 136 -16.81 -12.53 0.13
C GLY A 136 -15.51 -13.05 0.75
N SER A 137 -14.35 -12.89 0.09
CA SER A 137 -13.05 -13.29 0.67
C SER A 137 -12.59 -12.38 1.81
N GLY A 138 -13.13 -11.18 1.93
CA GLY A 138 -12.79 -10.19 2.93
C GLY A 138 -12.29 -8.88 2.33
N ILE A 139 -11.99 -7.92 3.20
CA ILE A 139 -11.51 -6.59 2.82
C ILE A 139 -10.08 -6.69 2.27
N ILE A 140 -9.82 -6.05 1.13
CA ILE A 140 -8.51 -6.03 0.45
C ILE A 140 -7.34 -5.77 1.43
N HIS A 141 -7.46 -4.77 2.30
CA HIS A 141 -6.36 -4.38 3.17
C HIS A 141 -6.02 -5.42 4.22
N GLN A 142 -7.02 -6.14 4.74
CA GLN A 142 -6.83 -7.24 5.66
C GLN A 142 -6.19 -8.44 4.97
N ILE A 143 -6.67 -8.78 3.78
CA ILE A 143 -6.11 -9.88 2.98
C ILE A 143 -4.65 -9.60 2.62
N VAL A 144 -4.35 -8.38 2.19
CA VAL A 144 -2.97 -7.98 1.86
C VAL A 144 -2.07 -8.04 3.09
N LEU A 145 -2.54 -7.54 4.24
CA LEU A 145 -1.78 -7.55 5.48
C LEU A 145 -1.46 -9.00 5.92
N GLU A 146 -2.44 -9.90 5.86
CA GLU A 146 -2.30 -11.27 6.31
C GLU A 146 -1.46 -12.16 5.38
N ASN A 147 -1.51 -11.91 4.06
CA ASN A 147 -0.95 -12.85 3.09
C ASN A 147 0.29 -12.33 2.36
N TYR A 148 0.47 -11.01 2.24
CA TYR A 148 1.44 -10.43 1.33
C TYR A 148 2.38 -9.40 1.96
N ALA A 149 2.01 -8.82 3.11
CA ALA A 149 2.83 -7.80 3.74
C ALA A 149 4.07 -8.40 4.42
N PHE A 150 5.21 -7.73 4.27
CA PHE A 150 6.46 -8.10 4.91
C PHE A 150 7.32 -6.85 5.20
N PRO A 151 8.19 -6.90 6.22
CA PRO A 151 9.06 -5.78 6.54
C PRO A 151 10.00 -5.43 5.39
N GLY A 152 10.05 -4.17 5.02
CA GLY A 152 10.93 -3.67 3.96
C GLY A 152 10.35 -3.73 2.55
N GLY A 153 9.18 -4.34 2.34
CA GLY A 153 8.52 -4.39 1.04
C GLY A 153 7.98 -3.04 0.57
N LEU A 154 7.87 -2.88 -0.72
CA LEU A 154 7.20 -1.75 -1.37
C LEU A 154 6.04 -2.25 -2.22
N MET A 155 4.83 -1.76 -1.95
CA MET A 155 3.68 -2.05 -2.79
C MET A 155 2.92 -0.79 -3.19
N ILE A 156 2.24 -0.86 -4.31
CA ILE A 156 1.26 0.13 -4.73
C ILE A 156 -0.12 -0.49 -4.84
N GLY A 157 -1.15 0.30 -4.67
CA GLY A 157 -2.53 -0.20 -4.78
C GLY A 157 -3.49 0.86 -5.26
N THR A 158 -4.53 0.43 -5.97
CA THR A 158 -5.53 1.34 -6.53
C THR A 158 -6.64 1.72 -5.54
N ASP A 159 -6.30 1.72 -4.27
CA ASP A 159 -7.20 2.09 -3.17
C ASP A 159 -6.54 3.09 -2.22
N SER A 160 -7.34 4.02 -1.69
CA SER A 160 -6.86 5.08 -0.80
C SER A 160 -6.39 4.55 0.57
N HIS A 161 -6.81 3.36 0.98
CA HIS A 161 -6.44 2.72 2.24
C HIS A 161 -5.32 1.67 2.08
N THR A 162 -4.70 1.57 0.90
CA THR A 162 -3.50 0.75 0.64
C THR A 162 -2.44 0.87 1.76
N PRO A 163 -2.19 2.07 2.36
CA PRO A 163 -1.22 2.22 3.43
C PRO A 163 -1.43 1.35 4.67
N ASN A 164 -2.59 0.73 4.87
CA ASN A 164 -2.80 -0.23 5.96
C ASN A 164 -1.80 -1.39 5.95
N ALA A 165 -1.30 -1.80 4.78
CA ALA A 165 -0.25 -2.81 4.67
C ALA A 165 1.08 -2.41 5.33
N GLY A 166 1.27 -1.10 5.58
CA GLY A 166 2.40 -0.57 6.34
C GLY A 166 2.45 -1.04 7.80
N GLY A 167 1.36 -1.58 8.34
CA GLY A 167 1.30 -2.12 9.69
C GLY A 167 2.32 -3.22 10.00
N LEU A 168 2.80 -3.94 8.99
CA LEU A 168 3.87 -4.94 9.12
C LEU A 168 5.23 -4.45 8.59
N GLY A 169 5.44 -3.13 8.51
CA GLY A 169 6.75 -2.57 8.17
C GLY A 169 7.06 -2.55 6.68
N MET A 170 6.06 -2.56 5.81
CA MET A 170 6.25 -2.27 4.39
C MET A 170 5.86 -0.82 4.07
N ALA A 171 6.30 -0.29 2.94
CA ALA A 171 5.75 0.93 2.37
C ALA A 171 4.66 0.56 1.38
N ALA A 172 3.43 0.98 1.67
CA ALA A 172 2.28 0.70 0.83
C ALA A 172 1.62 2.02 0.44
N ILE A 173 1.44 2.26 -0.85
CA ILE A 173 1.10 3.57 -1.39
C ILE A 173 -0.12 3.45 -2.30
N GLY A 174 -1.13 4.28 -2.03
CA GLY A 174 -2.31 4.41 -2.89
C GLY A 174 -1.97 5.22 -4.15
N VAL A 175 -2.29 4.67 -5.31
CA VAL A 175 -1.97 5.25 -6.63
C VAL A 175 -3.19 5.24 -7.55
N GLY A 176 -3.08 5.91 -8.68
CA GLY A 176 -4.05 5.81 -9.76
C GLY A 176 -3.92 4.52 -10.57
N GLY A 177 -4.95 4.18 -11.34
CA GLY A 177 -4.93 2.99 -12.19
C GLY A 177 -3.78 3.00 -13.21
N ALA A 178 -3.42 4.16 -13.76
CA ALA A 178 -2.32 4.29 -14.71
C ALA A 178 -0.97 3.88 -14.10
N ASP A 179 -0.65 4.36 -12.89
CA ASP A 179 0.58 3.98 -12.19
C ASP A 179 0.65 2.46 -11.95
N ALA A 180 -0.49 1.86 -11.59
CA ALA A 180 -0.59 0.41 -11.40
C ALA A 180 -0.30 -0.35 -12.71
N VAL A 181 -0.84 0.12 -13.84
CA VAL A 181 -0.62 -0.47 -15.16
C VAL A 181 0.84 -0.39 -15.58
N ASP A 182 1.50 0.74 -15.36
CA ASP A 182 2.92 0.91 -15.69
C ASP A 182 3.78 -0.15 -14.97
N VAL A 183 3.54 -0.36 -13.68
CA VAL A 183 4.25 -1.38 -12.90
C VAL A 183 3.89 -2.80 -13.36
N MET A 184 2.62 -3.07 -13.65
CA MET A 184 2.18 -4.35 -14.21
C MET A 184 2.85 -4.64 -15.56
N ALA A 185 3.12 -3.60 -16.37
CA ALA A 185 3.79 -3.69 -17.68
C ALA A 185 5.32 -3.61 -17.60
N ASN A 186 5.91 -3.74 -16.41
CA ASN A 186 7.35 -3.67 -16.17
C ASN A 186 8.00 -2.29 -16.40
N LEU A 187 7.23 -1.22 -16.32
CA LEU A 187 7.78 0.12 -16.28
C LEU A 187 8.11 0.52 -14.83
N PRO A 188 9.13 1.34 -14.59
CA PRO A 188 9.39 1.86 -13.26
C PRO A 188 8.28 2.84 -12.86
N TRP A 189 7.85 2.75 -11.62
CA TRP A 189 6.93 3.72 -11.06
C TRP A 189 7.65 5.00 -10.68
N GLU A 190 7.16 6.14 -11.18
CA GLU A 190 7.76 7.44 -10.91
C GLU A 190 7.09 8.10 -9.69
N LEU A 191 7.89 8.34 -8.65
CA LEU A 191 7.45 9.00 -7.43
C LEU A 191 8.33 10.23 -7.16
N LYS A 192 7.70 11.40 -6.96
CA LYS A 192 8.45 12.55 -6.44
C LYS A 192 8.97 12.21 -5.05
N ALA A 193 10.30 12.28 -4.85
CA ALA A 193 10.97 11.90 -3.60
C ALA A 193 10.28 12.54 -2.39
N PRO A 194 9.63 11.77 -1.52
CA PRO A 194 8.75 12.33 -0.50
C PRO A 194 9.54 12.98 0.64
N LYS A 195 8.95 14.01 1.25
CA LYS A 195 9.41 14.53 2.54
C LYS A 195 8.95 13.57 3.64
N VAL A 196 9.87 13.19 4.53
CA VAL A 196 9.56 12.32 5.66
C VAL A 196 9.03 13.15 6.83
N ILE A 197 7.86 12.80 7.34
CA ILE A 197 7.25 13.39 8.52
C ILE A 197 7.25 12.33 9.62
N GLY A 198 7.89 12.63 10.74
CA GLY A 198 7.91 11.76 11.91
C GLY A 198 6.77 12.12 12.88
N ILE A 199 5.97 11.13 13.26
CA ILE A 199 4.92 11.28 14.27
C ILE A 199 5.25 10.32 15.42
N LYS A 200 5.46 10.86 16.62
CA LYS A 200 5.68 10.06 17.83
C LYS A 200 4.39 10.00 18.63
N LEU A 201 3.84 8.79 18.76
CA LEU A 201 2.71 8.54 19.66
C LEU A 201 3.23 8.28 21.09
N THR A 202 2.64 8.97 22.07
CA THR A 202 3.00 8.84 23.48
C THR A 202 1.76 8.59 24.32
N GLY A 203 1.93 7.99 25.52
CA GLY A 203 0.83 7.62 26.40
C GLY A 203 0.20 6.28 26.05
N GLU A 204 -0.89 5.95 26.74
CA GLU A 204 -1.61 4.68 26.61
C GLU A 204 -3.09 4.94 26.30
N MET A 205 -3.71 4.01 25.60
CA MET A 205 -5.15 4.02 25.43
C MET A 205 -5.83 3.51 26.69
N SER A 206 -6.90 4.17 27.13
CA SER A 206 -7.65 3.80 28.33
C SER A 206 -9.14 3.68 28.05
N GLY A 207 -9.82 2.83 28.82
CA GLY A 207 -11.25 2.63 28.71
C GLY A 207 -11.68 2.20 27.31
N TRP A 208 -12.68 2.88 26.75
CA TRP A 208 -13.26 2.63 25.44
C TRP A 208 -12.60 3.42 24.30
N THR A 209 -11.39 3.93 24.50
CA THR A 209 -10.70 4.71 23.48
C THR A 209 -10.33 3.83 22.29
N ALA A 210 -10.92 4.10 21.13
CA ALA A 210 -10.57 3.45 19.88
C ALA A 210 -9.35 4.15 19.24
N PRO A 211 -8.51 3.45 18.48
CA PRO A 211 -7.39 4.06 17.74
C PRO A 211 -7.80 5.26 16.91
N LYS A 212 -8.95 5.20 16.27
CA LYS A 212 -9.52 6.29 15.46
C LYS A 212 -9.86 7.54 16.29
N GLY A 213 -10.32 7.39 17.52
CA GLY A 213 -10.69 8.49 18.42
C GLY A 213 -9.48 9.20 19.03
N ARG A 214 -8.32 8.55 19.09
CA ARG A 214 -7.12 9.11 19.70
C ARG A 214 -6.45 10.20 18.87
N LEU A 215 -6.75 10.28 17.59
CA LEU A 215 -6.28 11.33 16.70
C LEU A 215 -7.20 12.57 16.72
N GLY A 216 -7.76 12.89 17.88
CA GLY A 216 -8.63 14.03 18.10
C GLY A 216 -7.93 15.40 18.08
N PRO A 217 -8.68 16.49 18.32
CA PRO A 217 -8.24 17.88 18.08
C PRO A 217 -7.05 18.37 18.92
N GLU A 218 -6.54 17.56 19.83
CA GLU A 218 -5.38 17.92 20.68
C GLU A 218 -4.04 17.94 19.91
N TYR A 219 -4.01 17.47 18.65
CA TYR A 219 -2.84 17.47 17.79
C TYR A 219 -2.83 18.65 16.81
N THR A 220 -3.23 19.81 17.24
CA THR A 220 -3.05 21.05 16.48
C THR A 220 -1.71 21.69 16.84
N SER A 221 -0.61 21.26 16.24
CA SER A 221 0.59 22.09 16.24
C SER A 221 0.48 23.12 15.12
N HIS A 222 1.04 24.29 15.34
CA HIS A 222 0.92 25.51 14.51
C HIS A 222 1.42 25.39 13.07
N ASP A 223 2.01 24.27 12.66
CA ASP A 223 2.37 23.98 11.28
C ASP A 223 1.47 22.89 10.69
N SER A 224 0.19 23.12 10.81
CA SER A 224 -0.92 22.73 9.92
C SER A 224 -0.81 21.40 9.21
N MET A 225 -0.65 20.32 9.96
CA MET A 225 -1.23 19.08 9.56
C MET A 225 -2.29 18.71 10.60
N LYS A 226 -3.52 19.18 10.38
CA LYS A 226 -4.68 18.70 11.12
C LYS A 226 -4.80 17.20 10.87
N LEU A 227 -4.15 16.40 11.70
CA LEU A 227 -4.46 14.98 11.89
C LEU A 227 -5.75 14.89 12.71
N THR A 228 -6.76 15.62 12.28
CA THR A 228 -8.05 15.65 12.95
C THR A 228 -8.93 14.50 12.46
N THR A 229 -9.80 14.10 13.32
CA THR A 229 -10.95 13.20 13.16
C THR A 229 -11.87 13.49 11.97
N THR A 230 -11.60 14.49 11.16
CA THR A 230 -12.13 14.63 9.81
C THR A 230 -11.40 13.70 8.85
N GLN A 231 -11.30 12.45 9.25
CA GLN A 231 -10.70 11.37 8.46
C GLN A 231 -11.35 11.17 7.08
N THR A 232 -12.52 11.69 6.85
CA THR A 232 -13.17 11.59 5.54
C THR A 232 -12.72 12.65 4.55
N SER A 233 -12.27 13.83 5.01
CA SER A 233 -11.86 14.90 4.10
C SER A 233 -10.34 15.15 4.08
N SER A 234 -9.65 14.99 5.19
CA SER A 234 -8.19 15.22 5.22
C SER A 234 -7.36 13.98 4.86
N SER A 235 -7.89 12.77 5.00
CA SER A 235 -7.27 11.60 4.39
C SER A 235 -7.27 11.70 2.86
N ARG A 236 -8.26 12.33 2.24
CA ARG A 236 -8.23 12.64 0.81
C ARG A 236 -7.10 13.60 0.44
N SER A 237 -6.81 14.62 1.25
CA SER A 237 -5.74 15.58 0.95
C SER A 237 -4.34 15.01 1.19
N LEU A 238 -4.19 14.03 2.06
CA LEU A 238 -2.93 13.33 2.31
C LEU A 238 -2.68 12.22 1.29
N VAL A 239 -3.73 11.54 0.86
CA VAL A 239 -3.70 10.48 -0.16
C VAL A 239 -3.57 11.06 -1.56
N SER A 240 -4.09 12.24 -1.83
CA SER A 240 -3.98 12.91 -3.13
C SER A 240 -2.62 13.57 -3.39
N SER A 241 -1.71 13.57 -2.42
CA SER A 241 -0.36 14.08 -2.60
C SER A 241 0.67 12.98 -2.37
N PRO A 242 1.15 12.29 -3.42
CA PRO A 242 2.18 11.25 -3.30
C PRO A 242 3.54 11.79 -2.84
N SER A 243 3.60 13.07 -2.49
CA SER A 243 4.84 13.77 -2.12
C SER A 243 5.22 13.70 -0.63
N ARG A 244 4.50 12.94 0.20
CA ARG A 244 4.78 12.84 1.64
C ARG A 244 4.68 11.40 2.14
N VAL A 245 5.69 10.94 2.86
CA VAL A 245 5.67 9.69 3.63
C VAL A 245 5.59 10.03 5.11
N VAL A 246 4.61 9.47 5.78
CA VAL A 246 4.46 9.64 7.23
C VAL A 246 5.09 8.45 7.93
N LEU A 247 6.11 8.70 8.74
CA LEU A 247 6.71 7.72 9.62
C LEU A 247 6.08 7.88 11.00
N VAL A 248 5.33 6.90 11.45
CA VAL A 248 4.78 6.90 12.80
C VAL A 248 5.62 6.02 13.71
N LEU A 249 6.13 6.61 14.77
CA LEU A 249 6.88 5.93 15.79
C LEU A 249 5.97 5.76 17.03
N SER A 250 5.70 4.53 17.39
CA SER A 250 5.07 4.20 18.68
C SER A 250 6.15 3.98 19.74
N SER A 251 5.86 4.30 21.00
CA SER A 251 6.77 4.09 22.13
C SER A 251 7.04 2.61 22.43
N SER A 252 6.24 1.70 21.89
CA SER A 252 6.45 0.26 21.91
C SER A 252 6.98 -0.18 20.55
N THR A 253 8.26 -0.24 20.39
CA THR A 253 9.11 -0.95 19.39
C THR A 253 8.58 -1.14 17.93
N THR A 254 7.41 -0.66 17.55
CA THR A 254 6.83 -0.85 16.23
C THR A 254 6.95 0.41 15.40
N VAL A 255 7.78 0.35 14.37
CA VAL A 255 7.90 1.41 13.36
C VAL A 255 6.91 1.09 12.25
N GLN A 256 5.94 1.97 12.04
CA GLN A 256 5.01 1.87 10.92
C GLN A 256 5.34 2.94 9.88
N VAL A 257 5.43 2.51 8.64
CA VAL A 257 5.63 3.41 7.50
C VAL A 257 4.34 3.45 6.73
N SER A 258 3.71 4.60 6.67
CA SER A 258 2.55 4.80 5.83
C SER A 258 2.66 6.09 5.05
N THR A 259 2.22 6.06 3.81
CA THR A 259 1.89 7.28 3.07
C THR A 259 0.49 7.67 3.49
N ALA A 260 0.43 8.64 4.38
CA ALA A 260 -0.73 9.43 4.73
C ALA A 260 -2.11 8.74 4.76
N SER A 261 -2.25 7.68 5.52
CA SER A 261 -3.54 7.26 6.05
C SER A 261 -3.38 6.83 7.49
N ALA A 262 -4.31 7.24 8.31
CA ALA A 262 -4.26 7.09 9.74
C ALA A 262 -3.95 5.66 10.17
N LEU A 263 -2.91 5.55 10.93
CA LEU A 263 -2.43 4.34 11.53
C LEU A 263 -3.39 3.78 12.55
N LEU A 264 -3.79 2.58 12.31
CA LEU A 264 -4.25 1.67 13.34
C LEU A 264 -3.03 0.94 13.88
N ALA A 265 -2.45 1.43 14.98
CA ALA A 265 -1.51 0.62 15.77
C ALA A 265 -2.31 -0.51 16.41
N TRP A 266 -2.19 -1.71 15.88
CA TRP A 266 -2.67 -2.90 16.56
C TRP A 266 -1.63 -3.28 17.62
N PRO A 267 -2.02 -3.62 18.87
CA PRO A 267 -1.08 -4.15 19.84
C PRO A 267 -0.53 -5.48 19.33
N PRO A 268 0.74 -5.82 19.62
CA PRO A 268 1.27 -7.12 19.26
C PRO A 268 0.42 -8.20 19.94
N PHE A 269 -0.04 -9.17 19.14
CA PHE A 269 -0.59 -10.40 19.69
C PHE A 269 0.46 -11.02 20.60
N GLY A 270 0.15 -11.11 21.90
CA GLY A 270 1.01 -11.76 22.86
C GLY A 270 1.25 -13.21 22.46
N MET A 271 2.46 -13.52 22.07
CA MET A 271 2.98 -14.87 22.21
C MET A 271 3.22 -15.09 23.69
N SER A 272 2.31 -15.78 24.34
CA SER A 272 2.60 -16.44 25.62
C SER A 272 3.45 -17.67 25.35
N PRO A 273 4.33 -18.05 26.33
CA PRO A 273 5.38 -19.04 26.14
C PRO A 273 4.89 -20.45 25.87
#